data_d5df4cfcfa95e356e7f2548d186ef577
#
_entry.id   d5df4cfcfa95e356e7f2548d186ef577
#
_cell.length_a   1.000
_cell.length_b   1.000
_cell.length_c   1.000
_cell.angle_alpha   90.00
_cell.angle_beta   90.00
_cell.angle_gamma   90.00
#
_symmetry.space_group_name_H-M   'P 1'
#
loop_
_entity.id
_entity.type
_entity.pdbx_description
1 polymer ?
#
loop_
_entity_poly.entity_id
_entity_poly.type
_entity_poly.pdbx_seq_one_letter_code
_entity_poly.pdbx_strand_id
1 'polypeptide(L)'
;VVLLQNVSKLYKLYRRPADRLREALPFTKRKFHTDFWALRDIGFQVEKGETLALVGPNGSGKSTLLQIVAGILQPTQGRVVTRGRIAALLELGAGFNPEFSGRENVFLNGEIMGLSRAEIERAMPSIEAFAEIGEFIARPVKEYSSGMYVRLAFATAIHVDPEILIVDEALAVGDAVFANRCVRKFEELRERKITVLFVSHDLGLVKQLSNRAILLLNGRIEAQGAPSDVINRYIGLVLEKQQARQEKQQRFEASYRHGDGVSEILGVDLLSANGQPVTSVAGGETVTVRVRTRFHHPACDPMVGILIRNRIGMDVYGTNTRIERKHLGSYQPGDELEVDFHFACWLTPQQYTLTVATQGPDGSSHDWLDDVIPFDVMDTRAAAGVANLRAEIAWRASR
;
A
#
# COMPACT_ATOMS: atom_id res chain seq x y z
N VAL A 1 -4.93 27.74 -1.50
CA VAL A 1 -3.46 27.77 -1.49
C VAL A 1 -2.97 27.22 -0.16
N VAL A 2 -2.02 26.29 -0.20
CA VAL A 2 -1.37 25.73 1.00
C VAL A 2 0.11 26.04 0.92
N LEU A 3 0.68 26.63 1.97
CA LEU A 3 2.09 26.97 2.05
C LEU A 3 2.68 26.44 3.35
N LEU A 4 3.73 25.63 3.25
CA LEU A 4 4.54 25.16 4.36
C LEU A 4 5.94 25.77 4.28
N GLN A 5 6.43 26.28 5.41
CA GLN A 5 7.75 26.87 5.54
C GLN A 5 8.49 26.27 6.73
N ASN A 6 9.52 25.46 6.44
CA ASN A 6 10.42 24.85 7.42
C ASN A 6 9.68 24.09 8.54
N VAL A 7 8.60 23.38 8.16
CA VAL A 7 7.71 22.68 9.09
C VAL A 7 8.40 21.44 9.65
N SER A 8 8.48 21.37 10.99
CA SER A 8 9.01 20.22 11.70
C SER A 8 8.06 19.78 12.81
N LYS A 9 7.97 18.48 13.05
CA LYS A 9 7.14 17.91 14.12
C LYS A 9 7.92 16.93 14.95
N LEU A 10 8.03 17.24 16.24
CA LEU A 10 8.67 16.42 17.27
C LEU A 10 7.61 15.76 18.15
N TYR A 11 7.75 14.48 18.40
CA TYR A 11 7.03 13.74 19.45
C TYR A 11 8.01 13.31 20.54
N LYS A 12 7.58 13.46 21.79
CA LYS A 12 8.31 12.96 22.97
C LYS A 12 7.80 11.55 23.29
N LEU A 13 8.64 10.55 23.08
CA LEU A 13 8.31 9.16 23.35
C LEU A 13 8.78 8.77 24.74
N TYR A 14 7.83 8.44 25.61
CA TYR A 14 8.10 7.97 26.97
C TYR A 14 8.00 6.45 27.05
N ARG A 15 8.98 5.79 27.69
CA ARG A 15 8.95 4.33 27.85
C ARG A 15 7.83 3.87 28.80
N ARG A 16 7.50 4.68 29.79
CA ARG A 16 6.44 4.43 30.79
C ARG A 16 5.59 5.69 30.98
N PRO A 17 4.27 5.57 31.17
CA PRO A 17 3.41 6.73 31.45
C PRO A 17 3.87 7.56 32.66
N ALA A 18 4.42 6.92 33.69
CA ALA A 18 4.97 7.57 34.90
C ALA A 18 6.18 8.48 34.57
N ASP A 19 6.92 8.23 33.50
CA ASP A 19 8.10 9.02 33.15
C ASP A 19 7.70 10.43 32.69
N ARG A 20 6.51 10.58 32.10
CA ARG A 20 5.93 11.89 31.74
C ARG A 20 5.64 12.73 32.99
N LEU A 21 5.11 12.10 34.05
CA LEU A 21 4.86 12.79 35.33
C LEU A 21 6.17 13.14 36.02
N ARG A 22 7.16 12.24 36.02
CA ARG A 22 8.49 12.49 36.61
C ARG A 22 9.21 13.64 35.94
N GLU A 23 9.13 13.76 34.62
CA GLU A 23 9.74 14.86 33.87
C GLU A 23 9.04 16.20 34.10
N ALA A 24 7.75 16.20 34.44
CA ALA A 24 6.98 17.40 34.72
C ALA A 24 7.28 17.98 36.14
N LEU A 25 7.97 17.23 37.01
CA LEU A 25 8.30 17.71 38.37
C LEU A 25 9.43 18.76 38.29
N PRO A 26 9.28 19.91 38.98
CA PRO A 26 10.20 21.06 38.82
C PRO A 26 11.63 20.81 39.31
N PHE A 27 11.86 19.74 40.07
CA PHE A 27 13.19 19.37 40.57
C PHE A 27 13.95 18.36 39.71
N THR A 28 13.37 17.85 38.62
CA THR A 28 13.97 16.81 37.79
C THR A 28 14.60 17.42 36.56
N LYS A 29 15.95 17.55 36.53
CA LYS A 29 16.71 17.98 35.34
C LYS A 29 16.95 16.87 34.30
N ARG A 30 16.48 15.64 34.56
CA ARG A 30 16.73 14.47 33.71
C ARG A 30 15.63 14.32 32.66
N LYS A 31 16.01 14.20 31.38
CA LYS A 31 15.08 13.85 30.28
C LYS A 31 14.75 12.34 30.37
N PHE A 32 13.45 12.02 30.38
CA PHE A 32 12.93 10.64 30.41
C PHE A 32 12.29 10.24 29.09
N HIS A 33 12.24 11.15 28.11
CA HIS A 33 11.74 10.88 26.77
C HIS A 33 12.85 10.71 25.75
N THR A 34 12.50 10.04 24.64
CA THR A 34 13.30 10.02 23.43
C THR A 34 12.63 10.93 22.42
N ASP A 35 13.40 11.82 21.79
CA ASP A 35 12.91 12.72 20.75
C ASP A 35 12.69 11.94 19.45
N PHE A 36 11.46 11.92 18.94
CA PHE A 36 11.09 11.35 17.67
C PHE A 36 10.60 12.42 16.71
N TRP A 37 11.39 12.70 15.71
CA TRP A 37 11.05 13.67 14.66
C TRP A 37 10.23 12.98 13.57
N ALA A 38 8.94 13.18 13.58
CA ALA A 38 8.04 12.69 12.55
C ALA A 38 8.18 13.47 11.23
N LEU A 39 8.47 14.78 11.33
CA LEU A 39 8.75 15.65 10.18
C LEU A 39 9.94 16.55 10.50
N ARG A 40 10.77 16.81 9.49
CA ARG A 40 11.96 17.67 9.60
C ARG A 40 12.08 18.56 8.38
N ASP A 41 12.00 19.87 8.61
CA ASP A 41 12.27 20.91 7.61
C ASP A 41 11.48 20.72 6.31
N ILE A 42 10.16 20.53 6.43
CA ILE A 42 9.25 20.35 5.29
C ILE A 42 8.87 21.74 4.76
N GLY A 43 9.13 21.97 3.48
CA GLY A 43 8.76 23.20 2.79
C GLY A 43 8.25 22.91 1.38
N PHE A 44 7.01 23.29 1.10
CA PHE A 44 6.42 23.28 -0.24
C PHE A 44 5.19 24.17 -0.30
N GLN A 45 4.73 24.44 -1.51
CA GLN A 45 3.51 25.20 -1.77
C GLN A 45 2.60 24.36 -2.68
N VAL A 46 1.28 24.45 -2.47
CA VAL A 46 0.26 23.87 -3.36
C VAL A 46 -0.57 25.01 -3.93
N GLU A 47 -0.64 25.05 -5.24
CA GLU A 47 -1.38 26.07 -5.96
C GLU A 47 -2.89 25.77 -5.96
N LYS A 48 -3.70 26.82 -6.24
CA LYS A 48 -5.14 26.63 -6.36
C LYS A 48 -5.47 25.72 -7.56
N GLY A 49 -6.27 24.68 -7.31
CA GLY A 49 -6.65 23.71 -8.34
C GLY A 49 -5.58 22.67 -8.66
N GLU A 50 -4.47 22.65 -7.90
CA GLU A 50 -3.45 21.62 -8.03
C GLU A 50 -3.87 20.36 -7.28
N THR A 51 -3.62 19.20 -7.87
CA THR A 51 -3.73 17.90 -7.21
C THR A 51 -2.34 17.40 -6.87
N LEU A 52 -2.00 17.38 -5.57
CA LEU A 52 -0.73 16.95 -5.03
C LEU A 52 -0.85 15.58 -4.36
N ALA A 53 -0.04 14.62 -4.79
CA ALA A 53 0.07 13.32 -4.14
C ALA A 53 1.25 13.29 -3.16
N LEU A 54 1.05 12.65 -1.99
CA LEU A 54 2.13 12.31 -1.06
C LEU A 54 2.38 10.80 -1.13
N VAL A 55 3.62 10.43 -1.44
CA VAL A 55 4.08 9.05 -1.59
C VAL A 55 5.16 8.77 -0.54
N GLY A 56 5.32 7.51 -0.14
CA GLY A 56 6.37 7.09 0.78
C GLY A 56 5.96 5.91 1.66
N PRO A 57 6.91 5.24 2.31
CA PRO A 57 6.64 4.07 3.15
C PRO A 57 5.82 4.42 4.39
N ASN A 58 5.27 3.38 5.05
CA ASN A 58 4.61 3.57 6.33
C ASN A 58 5.58 4.16 7.36
N GLY A 59 5.09 5.09 8.19
CA GLY A 59 5.91 5.82 9.17
C GLY A 59 6.78 6.93 8.58
N SER A 60 6.68 7.27 7.29
CA SER A 60 7.44 8.39 6.70
C SER A 60 6.95 9.79 7.10
N GLY A 61 5.78 9.89 7.76
CA GLY A 61 5.21 11.16 8.24
C GLY A 61 4.05 11.71 7.41
N LYS A 62 3.52 10.97 6.41
CA LYS A 62 2.44 11.41 5.51
C LYS A 62 1.20 11.89 6.27
N SER A 63 0.61 11.03 7.11
CA SER A 63 -0.60 11.38 7.89
C SER A 63 -0.34 12.52 8.87
N THR A 64 0.85 12.57 9.50
CA THR A 64 1.26 13.71 10.35
C THR A 64 1.28 15.02 9.56
N LEU A 65 1.80 14.98 8.33
CA LEU A 65 1.85 16.14 7.44
C LEU A 65 0.44 16.60 7.05
N LEU A 66 -0.44 15.66 6.65
CA LEU A 66 -1.82 15.97 6.32
C LEU A 66 -2.59 16.55 7.51
N GLN A 67 -2.42 16.02 8.73
CA GLN A 67 -3.02 16.56 9.95
C GLN A 67 -2.56 17.98 10.25
N ILE A 68 -1.29 18.29 9.96
CA ILE A 68 -0.76 19.66 10.12
C ILE A 68 -1.38 20.59 9.07
N VAL A 69 -1.49 20.18 7.81
CA VAL A 69 -2.11 20.97 6.74
C VAL A 69 -3.60 21.20 7.02
N ALA A 70 -4.30 20.18 7.56
CA ALA A 70 -5.71 20.28 7.97
C ALA A 70 -5.93 21.16 9.22
N GLY A 71 -4.86 21.60 9.89
CA GLY A 71 -4.96 22.39 11.13
C GLY A 71 -5.32 21.58 12.39
N ILE A 72 -5.41 20.25 12.29
CA ILE A 72 -5.70 19.35 13.41
C ILE A 72 -4.49 19.27 14.36
N LEU A 73 -3.29 19.30 13.78
CA LEU A 73 -2.05 19.17 14.53
C LEU A 73 -1.16 20.42 14.34
N GLN A 74 -0.67 20.99 15.43
CA GLN A 74 0.27 22.12 15.36
C GLN A 74 1.69 21.62 15.08
N PRO A 75 2.46 22.28 14.20
CA PRO A 75 3.87 21.98 14.01
C PRO A 75 4.66 22.36 15.27
N THR A 76 5.82 21.72 15.49
CA THR A 76 6.75 22.10 16.57
C THR A 76 7.61 23.30 16.16
N GLN A 77 7.94 23.38 14.87
CA GLN A 77 8.69 24.48 14.26
C GLN A 77 8.15 24.77 12.88
N GLY A 78 8.41 25.99 12.38
CA GLY A 78 7.98 26.44 11.08
C GLY A 78 6.56 27.00 11.07
N ARG A 79 6.05 27.26 9.87
CA ARG A 79 4.73 27.89 9.67
C ARG A 79 3.95 27.20 8.55
N VAL A 80 2.66 27.01 8.78
CA VAL A 80 1.70 26.57 7.77
C VAL A 80 0.66 27.66 7.56
N VAL A 81 0.37 27.95 6.30
CA VAL A 81 -0.68 28.88 5.90
C VAL A 81 -1.59 28.14 4.94
N THR A 82 -2.86 28.01 5.32
CA THR A 82 -3.92 27.48 4.46
C THR A 82 -4.96 28.57 4.22
N ARG A 83 -5.41 28.72 2.98
CA ARG A 83 -6.44 29.68 2.60
C ARG A 83 -7.52 28.97 1.82
N GLY A 84 -8.73 28.98 2.33
CA GLY A 84 -9.90 28.30 1.78
C GLY A 84 -10.51 27.28 2.73
N ARG A 85 -11.71 26.82 2.41
CA ARG A 85 -12.44 25.79 3.18
C ARG A 85 -11.79 24.43 2.97
N ILE A 86 -11.40 23.78 4.08
CA ILE A 86 -10.77 22.46 4.06
C ILE A 86 -11.79 21.39 4.41
N ALA A 87 -11.94 20.38 3.53
CA ALA A 87 -12.54 19.11 3.88
C ALA A 87 -11.41 18.06 4.04
N ALA A 88 -11.31 17.44 5.22
CA ALA A 88 -10.26 16.49 5.52
C ALA A 88 -10.86 15.10 5.76
N LEU A 89 -10.54 14.16 4.89
CA LEU A 89 -10.85 12.73 4.99
C LEU A 89 -9.65 11.97 5.58
N LEU A 90 -9.19 12.39 6.76
CA LEU A 90 -8.04 11.77 7.44
C LEU A 90 -8.46 10.58 8.31
N GLU A 91 -9.65 10.66 8.87
CA GLU A 91 -10.32 9.58 9.58
C GLU A 91 -11.77 9.59 9.09
N LEU A 92 -12.11 8.66 8.20
CA LEU A 92 -13.45 8.55 7.62
C LEU A 92 -14.51 8.44 8.70
N GLY A 93 -15.41 9.43 8.77
CA GLY A 93 -16.47 9.49 9.77
C GLY A 93 -16.03 10.01 11.15
N ALA A 94 -14.83 10.57 11.30
CA ALA A 94 -14.47 11.32 12.48
C ALA A 94 -15.51 12.43 12.72
N GLY A 95 -16.15 12.41 13.90
CA GLY A 95 -17.23 13.33 14.23
C GLY A 95 -18.64 12.80 14.02
N PHE A 96 -18.81 11.60 13.44
CA PHE A 96 -20.13 10.97 13.42
C PHE A 96 -20.53 10.48 14.82
N ASN A 97 -21.74 10.85 15.24
CA ASN A 97 -22.33 10.34 16.47
C ASN A 97 -23.05 9.01 16.17
N PRO A 98 -22.64 7.89 16.81
CA PRO A 98 -23.26 6.58 16.57
C PRO A 98 -24.77 6.53 16.84
N GLU A 99 -25.26 7.35 17.74
CA GLU A 99 -26.69 7.38 18.14
C GLU A 99 -27.55 8.20 17.18
N PHE A 100 -26.96 9.03 16.33
CA PHE A 100 -27.67 9.84 15.36
C PHE A 100 -27.88 9.06 14.06
N SER A 101 -28.96 9.38 13.34
CA SER A 101 -29.20 8.87 12.00
C SER A 101 -28.10 9.33 11.02
N GLY A 102 -28.00 8.67 9.88
CA GLY A 102 -27.09 9.10 8.83
C GLY A 102 -27.33 10.53 8.39
N ARG A 103 -28.61 10.92 8.24
CA ARG A 103 -29.01 12.28 7.87
C ARG A 103 -28.58 13.32 8.92
N GLU A 104 -28.80 13.05 10.19
CA GLU A 104 -28.37 13.94 11.28
C GLU A 104 -26.84 14.06 11.33
N ASN A 105 -26.11 12.98 11.08
CA ASN A 105 -24.65 13.01 11.00
C ASN A 105 -24.13 13.82 9.79
N VAL A 106 -24.83 13.80 8.65
CA VAL A 106 -24.51 14.68 7.51
C VAL A 106 -24.66 16.14 7.90
N PHE A 107 -25.75 16.50 8.61
CA PHE A 107 -25.94 17.86 9.10
C PHE A 107 -24.86 18.26 10.11
N LEU A 108 -24.61 17.43 11.12
CA LEU A 108 -23.60 17.67 12.14
C LEU A 108 -22.22 17.89 11.52
N ASN A 109 -21.81 17.00 10.62
CA ASN A 109 -20.51 17.06 9.97
C ASN A 109 -20.39 18.27 9.02
N GLY A 110 -21.45 18.58 8.27
CA GLY A 110 -21.50 19.76 7.42
C GLY A 110 -21.39 21.08 8.21
N GLU A 111 -22.07 21.18 9.34
CA GLU A 111 -21.96 22.34 10.24
C GLU A 111 -20.56 22.48 10.86
N ILE A 112 -19.92 21.37 11.26
CA ILE A 112 -18.54 21.35 11.72
C ILE A 112 -17.58 21.84 10.62
N MET A 113 -17.85 21.52 9.35
CA MET A 113 -17.11 22.01 8.19
C MET A 113 -17.43 23.46 7.81
N GLY A 114 -18.33 24.12 8.56
CA GLY A 114 -18.69 25.53 8.37
C GLY A 114 -19.74 25.80 7.32
N LEU A 115 -20.53 24.80 6.92
CA LEU A 115 -21.67 24.96 6.02
C LEU A 115 -22.89 25.46 6.78
N SER A 116 -23.69 26.29 6.12
CA SER A 116 -25.01 26.61 6.60
C SER A 116 -25.98 25.42 6.38
N ARG A 117 -27.01 25.35 7.20
CA ARG A 117 -28.04 24.30 7.09
C ARG A 117 -28.67 24.24 5.69
N ALA A 118 -28.88 25.41 5.06
CA ALA A 118 -29.45 25.51 3.71
C ALA A 118 -28.49 24.95 2.63
N GLU A 119 -27.15 25.05 2.83
CA GLU A 119 -26.15 24.43 1.95
C GLU A 119 -26.18 22.93 2.08
N ILE A 120 -26.27 22.41 3.31
CA ILE A 120 -26.34 20.97 3.59
C ILE A 120 -27.65 20.38 3.02
N GLU A 121 -28.78 21.04 3.21
CA GLU A 121 -30.06 20.61 2.64
C GLU A 121 -30.02 20.51 1.11
N ARG A 122 -29.38 21.46 0.43
CA ARG A 122 -29.16 21.40 -1.02
C ARG A 122 -28.24 20.26 -1.46
N ALA A 123 -27.22 19.93 -0.67
CA ALA A 123 -26.29 18.86 -0.97
C ALA A 123 -26.87 17.46 -0.65
N MET A 124 -27.83 17.36 0.27
CA MET A 124 -28.37 16.10 0.79
C MET A 124 -28.81 15.11 -0.29
N PRO A 125 -29.56 15.47 -1.33
CA PRO A 125 -29.94 14.52 -2.38
C PRO A 125 -28.72 13.90 -3.10
N SER A 126 -27.67 14.70 -3.34
CA SER A 126 -26.45 14.24 -3.99
C SER A 126 -25.63 13.33 -3.07
N ILE A 127 -25.60 13.64 -1.77
CA ILE A 127 -24.94 12.81 -0.75
C ILE A 127 -25.61 11.43 -0.65
N GLU A 128 -26.95 11.42 -0.57
CA GLU A 128 -27.74 10.17 -0.50
C GLU A 128 -27.55 9.33 -1.77
N ALA A 129 -27.65 9.96 -2.94
CA ALA A 129 -27.44 9.28 -4.22
C ALA A 129 -26.03 8.71 -4.36
N PHE A 130 -24.99 9.41 -3.87
CA PHE A 130 -23.62 8.93 -3.94
C PHE A 130 -23.34 7.81 -2.95
N ALA A 131 -23.86 7.93 -1.71
CA ALA A 131 -23.65 6.94 -0.65
C ALA A 131 -24.34 5.60 -0.94
N GLU A 132 -25.50 5.63 -1.63
CA GLU A 132 -26.31 4.43 -1.96
C GLU A 132 -26.58 3.53 -0.76
N ILE A 133 -26.95 4.11 0.38
CA ILE A 133 -27.29 3.35 1.59
C ILE A 133 -28.81 3.20 1.77
N GLY A 134 -29.62 3.76 0.85
CA GLY A 134 -31.06 3.61 0.83
C GLY A 134 -31.74 4.09 2.12
N GLU A 135 -32.70 3.32 2.62
CA GLU A 135 -33.46 3.63 3.82
C GLU A 135 -32.63 3.74 5.09
N PHE A 136 -31.41 3.20 5.10
CA PHE A 136 -30.53 3.29 6.27
C PHE A 136 -30.12 4.73 6.60
N ILE A 137 -30.24 5.68 5.66
CA ILE A 137 -29.98 7.10 5.94
C ILE A 137 -30.79 7.64 7.13
N ALA A 138 -31.98 7.08 7.38
CA ALA A 138 -32.84 7.46 8.48
C ALA A 138 -32.59 6.67 9.78
N ARG A 139 -31.70 5.66 9.76
CA ARG A 139 -31.37 4.83 10.91
C ARG A 139 -30.10 5.33 11.65
N PRO A 140 -29.96 5.03 12.95
CA PRO A 140 -28.73 5.33 13.68
C PRO A 140 -27.51 4.70 13.04
N VAL A 141 -26.40 5.46 12.99
CA VAL A 141 -25.16 5.04 12.34
C VAL A 141 -24.53 3.81 13.01
N LYS A 142 -24.79 3.57 14.28
CA LYS A 142 -24.35 2.32 14.96
C LYS A 142 -24.93 1.03 14.35
N GLU A 143 -25.98 1.11 13.54
CA GLU A 143 -26.58 -0.01 12.82
C GLU A 143 -25.95 -0.23 11.43
N TYR A 144 -25.03 0.65 11.03
CA TYR A 144 -24.40 0.58 9.70
C TYR A 144 -23.32 -0.51 9.65
N SER A 145 -23.20 -1.15 8.48
CA SER A 145 -21.99 -1.87 8.16
C SER A 145 -20.81 -0.89 8.02
N SER A 146 -19.58 -1.39 8.17
CA SER A 146 -18.37 -0.56 7.95
C SER A 146 -18.36 0.09 6.55
N GLY A 147 -18.84 -0.64 5.53
CA GLY A 147 -18.96 -0.09 4.17
C GLY A 147 -19.97 1.04 4.06
N MET A 148 -21.15 0.94 4.66
CA MET A 148 -22.16 1.99 4.66
C MET A 148 -21.68 3.25 5.39
N TYR A 149 -21.02 3.05 6.52
CA TYR A 149 -20.40 4.12 7.31
C TYR A 149 -19.42 4.94 6.47
N VAL A 150 -18.48 4.24 5.84
CA VAL A 150 -17.45 4.85 5.00
C VAL A 150 -18.04 5.54 3.77
N ARG A 151 -19.03 4.92 3.11
CA ARG A 151 -19.72 5.51 1.96
C ARG A 151 -20.41 6.83 2.30
N LEU A 152 -21.11 6.89 3.44
CA LEU A 152 -21.77 8.12 3.89
C LEU A 152 -20.75 9.19 4.28
N ALA A 153 -19.71 8.85 5.03
CA ALA A 153 -18.65 9.78 5.44
C ALA A 153 -17.94 10.39 4.23
N PHE A 154 -17.57 9.55 3.26
CA PHE A 154 -16.95 10.01 2.02
C PHE A 154 -17.90 10.89 1.19
N ALA A 155 -19.16 10.45 0.99
CA ALA A 155 -20.17 11.21 0.28
C ALA A 155 -20.38 12.60 0.89
N THR A 156 -20.44 12.68 2.23
CA THR A 156 -20.58 13.96 2.93
C THR A 156 -19.42 14.89 2.60
N ALA A 157 -18.18 14.42 2.77
CA ALA A 157 -16.99 15.26 2.61
C ALA A 157 -16.77 15.79 1.18
N ILE A 158 -17.13 15.00 0.15
CA ILE A 158 -16.92 15.42 -1.24
C ILE A 158 -18.05 16.32 -1.79
N HIS A 159 -19.21 16.35 -1.13
CA HIS A 159 -20.36 17.15 -1.57
C HIS A 159 -20.55 18.47 -0.80
N VAL A 160 -19.69 18.73 0.21
CA VAL A 160 -19.69 20.00 0.96
C VAL A 160 -18.98 21.16 0.24
N ASP A 161 -18.66 20.99 -1.03
CA ASP A 161 -18.02 21.99 -1.89
C ASP A 161 -16.75 22.62 -1.28
N PRO A 162 -15.71 21.81 -0.96
CA PRO A 162 -14.49 22.32 -0.37
C PRO A 162 -13.65 23.09 -1.39
N GLU A 163 -12.83 24.04 -0.94
CA GLU A 163 -11.78 24.64 -1.76
C GLU A 163 -10.49 23.81 -1.71
N ILE A 164 -10.28 23.07 -0.61
CA ILE A 164 -9.15 22.17 -0.39
C ILE A 164 -9.70 20.85 0.13
N LEU A 165 -9.40 19.77 -0.57
CA LEU A 165 -9.74 18.41 -0.15
C LEU A 165 -8.48 17.66 0.26
N ILE A 166 -8.48 17.10 1.47
CA ILE A 166 -7.37 16.29 1.99
C ILE A 166 -7.85 14.86 2.17
N VAL A 167 -7.13 13.89 1.60
CA VAL A 167 -7.52 12.47 1.61
C VAL A 167 -6.35 11.60 2.04
N ASP A 168 -6.53 10.79 3.10
CA ASP A 168 -5.54 9.83 3.57
C ASP A 168 -6.04 8.40 3.32
N GLU A 169 -5.48 7.73 2.31
CA GLU A 169 -5.74 6.32 1.92
C GLU A 169 -7.23 5.94 1.67
N ALA A 170 -8.14 6.91 1.74
CA ALA A 170 -9.58 6.69 1.69
C ALA A 170 -10.13 6.35 0.29
N LEU A 171 -9.30 6.33 -0.76
CA LEU A 171 -9.73 6.05 -2.14
C LEU A 171 -9.92 4.55 -2.41
N ALA A 172 -9.32 3.69 -1.59
CA ALA A 172 -9.40 2.24 -1.73
C ALA A 172 -10.48 1.59 -0.83
N VAL A 173 -11.42 2.38 -0.30
CA VAL A 173 -12.40 1.92 0.69
C VAL A 173 -13.73 1.57 0.03
N GLY A 174 -14.32 0.44 0.42
CA GLY A 174 -15.57 -0.06 -0.13
C GLY A 174 -15.35 -1.16 -1.16
N ASP A 175 -16.39 -1.43 -1.95
CA ASP A 175 -16.30 -2.37 -3.09
C ASP A 175 -15.72 -1.66 -4.35
N ALA A 176 -15.36 -2.48 -5.34
CA ALA A 176 -14.78 -1.98 -6.59
C ALA A 176 -15.68 -0.98 -7.34
N VAL A 177 -17.01 -1.08 -7.20
CA VAL A 177 -17.97 -0.17 -7.84
C VAL A 177 -17.91 1.21 -7.17
N PHE A 178 -17.88 1.23 -5.84
CA PHE A 178 -17.74 2.46 -5.08
C PHE A 178 -16.38 3.13 -5.29
N ALA A 179 -15.29 2.36 -5.30
CA ALA A 179 -13.95 2.86 -5.59
C ALA A 179 -13.87 3.57 -6.96
N ASN A 180 -14.44 2.96 -8.01
CA ASN A 180 -14.52 3.58 -9.35
C ASN A 180 -15.33 4.88 -9.33
N ARG A 181 -16.40 4.96 -8.53
CA ARG A 181 -17.21 6.16 -8.37
C ARG A 181 -16.43 7.26 -7.66
N CYS A 182 -15.64 6.90 -6.64
CA CYS A 182 -14.74 7.84 -5.98
C CYS A 182 -13.72 8.43 -6.98
N VAL A 183 -13.08 7.60 -7.81
CA VAL A 183 -12.13 8.07 -8.83
C VAL A 183 -12.79 9.06 -9.79
N ARG A 184 -13.96 8.74 -10.34
CA ARG A 184 -14.72 9.67 -11.21
C ARG A 184 -15.02 11.00 -10.52
N LYS A 185 -15.41 10.94 -9.24
CA LYS A 185 -15.68 12.16 -8.47
C LYS A 185 -14.43 13.00 -8.26
N PHE A 186 -13.26 12.37 -8.09
CA PHE A 186 -11.99 13.08 -8.06
C PHE A 186 -11.67 13.78 -9.38
N GLU A 187 -11.94 13.14 -10.52
CA GLU A 187 -11.78 13.75 -11.84
C GLU A 187 -12.68 14.98 -12.00
N GLU A 188 -13.98 14.90 -11.58
CA GLU A 188 -14.88 16.04 -11.56
C GLU A 188 -14.36 17.19 -10.68
N LEU A 189 -13.84 16.89 -9.48
CA LEU A 189 -13.28 17.89 -8.57
C LEU A 189 -12.06 18.58 -9.18
N ARG A 190 -11.22 17.83 -9.89
CA ARG A 190 -10.07 18.35 -10.62
C ARG A 190 -10.50 19.30 -11.77
N GLU A 191 -11.52 18.93 -12.55
CA GLU A 191 -12.08 19.79 -13.60
C GLU A 191 -12.63 21.10 -13.03
N ARG A 192 -13.22 21.05 -11.82
CA ARG A 192 -13.70 22.21 -11.07
C ARG A 192 -12.58 23.01 -10.42
N LYS A 193 -11.29 22.63 -10.61
CA LYS A 193 -10.10 23.27 -10.04
C LYS A 193 -10.13 23.34 -8.51
N ILE A 194 -10.65 22.30 -7.85
CA ILE A 194 -10.53 22.13 -6.42
C ILE A 194 -9.12 21.67 -6.11
N THR A 195 -8.50 22.25 -5.08
CA THR A 195 -7.16 21.84 -4.64
C THR A 195 -7.24 20.53 -3.88
N VAL A 196 -6.45 19.53 -4.27
CA VAL A 196 -6.49 18.20 -3.64
C VAL A 196 -5.10 17.81 -3.13
N LEU A 197 -5.04 17.39 -1.87
CA LEU A 197 -3.87 16.71 -1.30
C LEU A 197 -4.29 15.30 -0.93
N PHE A 198 -3.61 14.29 -1.48
CA PHE A 198 -3.98 12.93 -1.16
C PHE A 198 -2.77 12.01 -0.94
N VAL A 199 -2.99 10.97 -0.14
CA VAL A 199 -2.07 9.85 0.06
C VAL A 199 -2.71 8.61 -0.56
N SER A 200 -1.94 7.87 -1.32
CA SER A 200 -2.34 6.56 -1.83
C SER A 200 -1.14 5.62 -1.89
N HIS A 201 -1.37 4.35 -1.60
CA HIS A 201 -0.42 3.27 -1.87
C HIS A 201 -0.53 2.76 -3.32
N ASP A 202 -1.60 3.09 -4.02
CA ASP A 202 -1.74 2.79 -5.44
C ASP A 202 -0.99 3.83 -6.29
N LEU A 203 0.19 3.44 -6.76
CA LEU A 203 1.04 4.30 -7.59
C LEU A 203 0.42 4.59 -8.96
N GLY A 204 -0.49 3.74 -9.44
CA GLY A 204 -1.27 3.96 -10.65
C GLY A 204 -2.22 5.14 -10.48
N LEU A 205 -2.98 5.17 -9.37
CA LEU A 205 -3.85 6.30 -9.03
C LEU A 205 -3.05 7.60 -8.82
N VAL A 206 -1.89 7.53 -8.18
CA VAL A 206 -1.00 8.69 -8.03
C VAL A 206 -0.62 9.25 -9.41
N LYS A 207 -0.24 8.40 -10.36
CA LYS A 207 0.13 8.81 -11.72
C LYS A 207 -1.06 9.38 -12.49
N GLN A 208 -2.25 8.81 -12.33
CA GLN A 208 -3.47 9.22 -13.05
C GLN A 208 -4.04 10.54 -12.54
N LEU A 209 -4.11 10.71 -11.22
CA LEU A 209 -4.89 11.78 -10.59
C LEU A 209 -4.05 13.01 -10.25
N SER A 210 -2.74 12.90 -10.00
CA SER A 210 -1.94 14.03 -9.51
C SER A 210 -1.26 14.84 -10.63
N ASN A 211 -1.15 16.16 -10.40
CA ASN A 211 -0.33 17.05 -11.22
C ASN A 211 1.14 16.99 -10.80
N ARG A 212 1.37 16.80 -9.50
CA ARG A 212 2.68 16.74 -8.88
C ARG A 212 2.64 15.74 -7.72
N ALA A 213 3.79 15.15 -7.43
CA ALA A 213 3.95 14.27 -6.28
C ALA A 213 5.13 14.70 -5.39
N ILE A 214 5.07 14.35 -4.12
CA ILE A 214 6.15 14.50 -3.14
C ILE A 214 6.43 13.15 -2.52
N LEU A 215 7.68 12.72 -2.56
CA LEU A 215 8.17 11.54 -1.85
C LEU A 215 8.64 11.95 -0.46
N LEU A 216 7.99 11.40 0.55
CA LEU A 216 8.36 11.58 1.95
C LEU A 216 9.15 10.36 2.44
N LEU A 217 10.35 10.58 2.98
CA LEU A 217 11.18 9.53 3.54
C LEU A 217 11.79 9.99 4.87
N ASN A 218 11.57 9.21 5.95
CA ASN A 218 12.09 9.51 7.29
C ASN A 218 11.78 10.95 7.76
N GLY A 219 10.58 11.44 7.45
CA GLY A 219 10.11 12.77 7.81
C GLY A 219 10.71 13.92 7.00
N ARG A 220 11.34 13.65 5.85
CA ARG A 220 11.93 14.66 4.94
C ARG A 220 11.39 14.47 3.53
N ILE A 221 11.41 15.55 2.75
CA ILE A 221 11.15 15.48 1.31
C ILE A 221 12.40 14.92 0.64
N GLU A 222 12.29 13.74 0.05
CA GLU A 222 13.34 13.07 -0.71
C GLU A 222 13.33 13.50 -2.18
N ALA A 223 12.13 13.63 -2.76
CA ALA A 223 11.93 14.08 -4.13
C ALA A 223 10.58 14.78 -4.26
N GLN A 224 10.47 15.69 -5.21
CA GLN A 224 9.21 16.32 -5.62
C GLN A 224 9.26 16.67 -7.11
N GLY A 225 8.14 16.57 -7.79
CA GLY A 225 8.06 16.86 -9.22
C GLY A 225 6.95 16.11 -9.93
N ALA A 226 7.18 15.77 -11.19
CA ALA A 226 6.23 14.99 -11.97
C ALA A 226 5.96 13.62 -11.31
N PRO A 227 4.70 13.15 -11.26
CA PRO A 227 4.34 11.92 -10.56
C PRO A 227 5.18 10.72 -11.00
N SER A 228 5.44 10.58 -12.30
CA SER A 228 6.25 9.47 -12.84
C SER A 228 7.68 9.47 -12.29
N ASP A 229 8.31 10.64 -12.17
CA ASP A 229 9.70 10.75 -11.70
C ASP A 229 9.79 10.42 -10.21
N VAL A 230 8.84 10.94 -9.43
CA VAL A 230 8.75 10.69 -7.98
C VAL A 230 8.47 9.21 -7.70
N ILE A 231 7.57 8.58 -8.46
CA ILE A 231 7.27 7.16 -8.37
C ILE A 231 8.51 6.32 -8.73
N ASN A 232 9.20 6.65 -9.81
CA ASN A 232 10.42 5.95 -10.22
C ASN A 232 11.51 6.06 -9.14
N ARG A 233 11.68 7.25 -8.53
CA ARG A 233 12.61 7.44 -7.40
C ARG A 233 12.20 6.60 -6.20
N TYR A 234 10.91 6.56 -5.85
CA TYR A 234 10.41 5.73 -4.75
C TYR A 234 10.68 4.24 -4.99
N ILE A 235 10.38 3.74 -6.20
CA ILE A 235 10.66 2.35 -6.58
C ILE A 235 12.16 2.06 -6.50
N GLY A 236 13.02 2.96 -7.02
CA GLY A 236 14.47 2.83 -6.92
C GLY A 236 14.95 2.68 -5.47
N LEU A 237 14.44 3.52 -4.56
CA LEU A 237 14.78 3.43 -3.13
C LEU A 237 14.29 2.15 -2.45
N VAL A 238 13.13 1.61 -2.86
CA VAL A 238 12.65 0.31 -2.38
C VAL A 238 13.59 -0.80 -2.84
N LEU A 239 14.00 -0.78 -4.11
CA LEU A 239 14.95 -1.74 -4.68
C LEU A 239 16.34 -1.63 -4.02
N GLU A 240 16.88 -0.42 -3.85
CA GLU A 240 18.15 -0.18 -3.14
C GLU A 240 18.12 -0.77 -1.72
N LYS A 241 17.01 -0.57 -0.99
CA LYS A 241 16.84 -1.16 0.35
C LYS A 241 16.74 -2.67 0.33
N GLN A 242 16.11 -3.26 -0.69
CA GLN A 242 16.03 -4.69 -0.86
C GLN A 242 17.42 -5.27 -1.20
N GLN A 243 18.16 -4.65 -2.12
CA GLN A 243 19.53 -5.05 -2.45
C GLN A 243 20.47 -4.94 -1.24
N ALA A 244 20.42 -3.83 -0.50
CA ALA A 244 21.22 -3.67 0.73
C ALA A 244 20.82 -4.67 1.83
N ARG A 245 19.56 -5.11 1.86
CA ARG A 245 19.12 -6.23 2.71
C ARG A 245 19.68 -7.57 2.21
N GLN A 246 19.63 -7.82 0.91
CA GLN A 246 20.18 -9.04 0.29
C GLN A 246 21.70 -9.15 0.48
N GLU A 247 22.46 -8.06 0.31
CA GLU A 247 23.90 -8.03 0.60
C GLU A 247 24.22 -8.27 2.10
N LYS A 248 23.38 -7.76 3.02
CA LYS A 248 23.44 -8.11 4.44
C LYS A 248 23.05 -9.56 4.72
N GLN A 249 22.10 -10.11 3.95
CA GLN A 249 21.62 -11.49 4.09
C GLN A 249 22.63 -12.53 3.61
N GLN A 250 23.40 -12.25 2.55
CA GLN A 250 24.53 -13.10 2.17
C GLN A 250 25.57 -13.24 3.30
N ARG A 251 25.55 -12.34 4.30
CA ARG A 251 26.36 -12.43 5.55
C ARG A 251 25.61 -12.99 6.77
N PHE A 252 24.28 -13.20 6.68
CA PHE A 252 23.43 -13.71 7.77
C PHE A 252 22.43 -14.74 7.22
N GLU A 253 22.81 -15.99 7.23
CA GLU A 253 22.01 -17.14 6.74
C GLU A 253 20.69 -17.41 7.50
N ALA A 254 20.20 -16.57 8.38
CA ALA A 254 19.14 -16.93 9.32
C ALA A 254 17.85 -16.10 9.29
N SER A 255 17.70 -15.02 8.50
CA SER A 255 16.60 -14.04 8.74
C SER A 255 15.32 -14.23 7.92
N TYR A 256 15.28 -15.11 6.94
CA TYR A 256 14.09 -15.36 6.09
C TYR A 256 13.81 -16.85 5.88
N ARG A 257 14.36 -17.68 6.75
CA ARG A 257 14.08 -19.10 6.80
C ARG A 257 13.25 -19.39 8.03
N HIS A 258 12.08 -20.01 7.87
CA HIS A 258 11.24 -20.43 8.96
C HIS A 258 10.58 -21.78 8.64
N GLY A 259 10.30 -22.55 9.65
CA GLY A 259 9.72 -23.87 9.54
C GLY A 259 9.97 -24.68 10.80
N ASP A 260 9.40 -25.87 10.88
CA ASP A 260 9.58 -26.80 12.02
C ASP A 260 10.84 -27.67 11.90
N GLY A 261 11.55 -27.58 10.76
CA GLY A 261 12.81 -28.29 10.52
C GLY A 261 12.66 -29.77 10.19
N VAL A 262 11.46 -30.26 9.89
CA VAL A 262 11.23 -31.63 9.42
C VAL A 262 11.99 -31.87 8.11
N SER A 263 12.05 -30.89 7.23
CA SER A 263 12.91 -30.88 6.05
C SER A 263 13.66 -29.58 5.90
N GLU A 264 14.72 -29.59 5.11
CA GLU A 264 15.60 -28.46 4.85
C GLU A 264 15.81 -28.29 3.35
N ILE A 265 15.53 -27.10 2.81
CA ILE A 265 15.82 -26.74 1.42
C ILE A 265 17.34 -26.49 1.32
N LEU A 266 18.04 -27.33 0.58
CA LEU A 266 19.50 -27.27 0.39
C LEU A 266 19.90 -26.29 -0.71
N GLY A 267 19.02 -26.07 -1.69
CA GLY A 267 19.31 -25.20 -2.82
C GLY A 267 18.10 -25.01 -3.72
N VAL A 268 18.08 -23.86 -4.37
CA VAL A 268 17.07 -23.46 -5.37
C VAL A 268 17.80 -22.92 -6.57
N ASP A 269 17.48 -23.39 -7.76
CA ASP A 269 18.07 -22.94 -9.00
C ASP A 269 16.98 -22.54 -10.00
N LEU A 270 17.14 -21.38 -10.68
CA LEU A 270 16.36 -21.02 -11.84
C LEU A 270 17.17 -21.35 -13.08
N LEU A 271 16.70 -22.28 -13.91
CA LEU A 271 17.42 -22.83 -15.04
C LEU A 271 16.71 -22.47 -16.35
N SER A 272 17.48 -22.18 -17.40
CA SER A 272 16.99 -22.07 -18.78
C SER A 272 16.58 -23.42 -19.36
N ALA A 273 15.97 -23.45 -20.54
CA ALA A 273 15.64 -24.66 -21.27
C ALA A 273 16.85 -25.61 -21.49
N ASN A 274 18.07 -25.06 -21.49
CA ASN A 274 19.31 -25.82 -21.65
C ASN A 274 19.91 -26.29 -20.31
N GLY A 275 19.20 -26.10 -19.18
CA GLY A 275 19.67 -26.50 -17.84
C GLY A 275 20.76 -25.61 -17.25
N GLN A 276 21.02 -24.43 -17.80
CA GLN A 276 21.99 -23.48 -17.25
C GLN A 276 21.32 -22.50 -16.28
N PRO A 277 21.96 -22.17 -15.15
CA PRO A 277 21.43 -21.15 -14.24
C PRO A 277 21.29 -19.79 -14.95
N VAL A 278 20.14 -19.13 -14.72
CA VAL A 278 19.85 -17.82 -15.32
C VAL A 278 19.30 -16.85 -14.28
N THR A 279 19.62 -15.57 -14.46
CA THR A 279 19.05 -14.46 -13.67
C THR A 279 18.15 -13.55 -14.51
N SER A 280 18.05 -13.85 -15.82
CA SER A 280 17.20 -13.12 -16.75
C SER A 280 16.54 -14.11 -17.70
N VAL A 281 15.23 -13.89 -17.96
CA VAL A 281 14.37 -14.80 -18.71
C VAL A 281 13.65 -14.01 -19.81
N ALA A 282 13.64 -14.53 -21.04
CA ALA A 282 12.86 -13.90 -22.11
C ALA A 282 11.37 -14.23 -21.98
N GLY A 283 10.50 -13.30 -22.36
CA GLY A 283 9.05 -13.51 -22.35
C GLY A 283 8.63 -14.71 -23.20
N GLY A 284 8.05 -15.74 -22.54
CA GLY A 284 7.66 -17.01 -23.15
C GLY A 284 8.74 -18.08 -23.20
N GLU A 285 9.93 -17.80 -22.70
CA GLU A 285 10.98 -18.81 -22.54
C GLU A 285 10.55 -19.86 -21.51
N THR A 286 10.84 -21.14 -21.81
CA THR A 286 10.64 -22.21 -20.85
C THR A 286 11.78 -22.22 -19.84
N VAL A 287 11.41 -22.17 -18.58
CA VAL A 287 12.34 -22.20 -17.45
C VAL A 287 12.00 -23.36 -16.51
N THR A 288 12.98 -23.76 -15.73
CA THR A 288 12.85 -24.77 -14.68
C THR A 288 13.26 -24.17 -13.36
N VAL A 289 12.37 -24.24 -12.36
CA VAL A 289 12.74 -24.00 -10.98
C VAL A 289 13.03 -25.35 -10.34
N ARG A 290 14.29 -25.56 -9.95
CA ARG A 290 14.77 -26.77 -9.28
C ARG A 290 14.89 -26.53 -7.79
N VAL A 291 14.25 -27.37 -6.98
CA VAL A 291 14.28 -27.31 -5.52
C VAL A 291 14.88 -28.60 -4.99
N ARG A 292 15.97 -28.48 -4.22
CA ARG A 292 16.62 -29.61 -3.54
C ARG A 292 16.37 -29.54 -2.06
N THR A 293 15.87 -30.63 -1.49
CA THR A 293 15.43 -30.73 -0.08
C THR A 293 16.02 -31.95 0.56
N ARG A 294 16.43 -31.85 1.85
CA ARG A 294 16.85 -32.99 2.70
C ARG A 294 15.89 -33.12 3.85
N PHE A 295 15.54 -34.34 4.23
CA PHE A 295 14.66 -34.61 5.37
C PHE A 295 15.49 -34.92 6.63
N HIS A 296 15.12 -34.27 7.74
CA HIS A 296 15.72 -34.51 9.06
C HIS A 296 14.82 -35.37 9.95
N HIS A 297 13.52 -35.42 9.64
CA HIS A 297 12.54 -36.25 10.31
C HIS A 297 11.68 -37.00 9.28
N PRO A 298 11.04 -38.15 9.66
CA PRO A 298 10.16 -38.86 8.74
C PRO A 298 9.04 -37.96 8.21
N ALA A 299 8.83 -37.94 6.91
CA ALA A 299 7.80 -37.18 6.24
C ALA A 299 7.00 -38.08 5.27
N CYS A 300 5.68 -37.97 5.30
CA CYS A 300 4.79 -38.69 4.41
C CYS A 300 4.11 -37.70 3.47
N ASP A 301 4.26 -37.91 2.17
CA ASP A 301 3.71 -37.11 1.08
C ASP A 301 3.93 -35.57 1.27
N PRO A 302 5.21 -35.13 1.47
CA PRO A 302 5.51 -33.72 1.67
C PRO A 302 5.14 -32.91 0.43
N MET A 303 4.75 -31.65 0.62
CA MET A 303 4.50 -30.72 -0.45
C MET A 303 5.70 -29.84 -0.68
N VAL A 304 6.09 -29.66 -1.94
CA VAL A 304 7.08 -28.64 -2.37
C VAL A 304 6.32 -27.61 -3.19
N GLY A 305 6.54 -26.33 -2.91
CA GLY A 305 5.85 -25.23 -3.58
C GLY A 305 6.77 -24.10 -3.99
N ILE A 306 6.37 -23.38 -5.04
CA ILE A 306 7.03 -22.18 -5.52
C ILE A 306 6.00 -21.03 -5.57
N LEU A 307 6.47 -19.80 -5.32
CA LEU A 307 5.68 -18.59 -5.40
C LEU A 307 6.53 -17.51 -6.06
N ILE A 308 5.99 -16.87 -7.09
CA ILE A 308 6.64 -15.75 -7.80
C ILE A 308 5.96 -14.46 -7.34
N ARG A 309 6.76 -13.50 -6.88
CA ARG A 309 6.32 -12.16 -6.51
C ARG A 309 6.90 -11.12 -7.44
N ASN A 310 6.15 -10.06 -7.67
CA ASN A 310 6.68 -8.91 -8.40
C ASN A 310 7.46 -7.98 -7.46
N ARG A 311 8.09 -6.96 -8.04
CA ARG A 311 8.92 -5.97 -7.32
C ARG A 311 8.22 -5.21 -6.19
N ILE A 312 6.88 -5.21 -6.12
CA ILE A 312 6.10 -4.58 -5.04
C ILE A 312 5.62 -5.59 -4.00
N GLY A 313 6.07 -6.86 -4.09
CA GLY A 313 5.73 -7.92 -3.15
C GLY A 313 4.36 -8.55 -3.39
N MET A 314 3.71 -8.31 -4.53
CA MET A 314 2.44 -8.93 -4.88
C MET A 314 2.69 -10.34 -5.42
N ASP A 315 1.93 -11.33 -4.92
CA ASP A 315 1.94 -12.69 -5.42
C ASP A 315 1.36 -12.72 -6.84
N VAL A 316 2.18 -13.18 -7.80
CA VAL A 316 1.84 -13.20 -9.23
C VAL A 316 1.45 -14.59 -9.70
N TYR A 317 2.18 -15.60 -9.23
CA TYR A 317 1.94 -16.99 -9.55
C TYR A 317 2.47 -17.88 -8.43
N GLY A 318 1.70 -18.88 -8.04
CA GLY A 318 2.13 -19.88 -7.07
C GLY A 318 1.54 -21.23 -7.41
N THR A 319 2.35 -22.28 -7.24
CA THR A 319 1.89 -23.66 -7.34
C THR A 319 2.69 -24.55 -6.40
N ASN A 320 2.21 -25.76 -6.19
CA ASN A 320 2.89 -26.79 -5.41
C ASN A 320 2.54 -28.19 -5.95
N THR A 321 3.27 -29.19 -5.47
CA THR A 321 3.10 -30.58 -5.89
C THR A 321 1.69 -31.11 -5.65
N ARG A 322 0.97 -30.63 -4.61
CA ARG A 322 -0.44 -31.02 -4.34
C ARG A 322 -1.39 -30.39 -5.36
N ILE A 323 -1.23 -29.12 -5.69
CA ILE A 323 -2.02 -28.42 -6.72
C ILE A 323 -1.86 -29.15 -8.06
N GLU A 324 -0.61 -29.55 -8.38
CA GLU A 324 -0.26 -30.29 -9.60
C GLU A 324 -0.55 -31.80 -9.50
N ARG A 325 -1.22 -32.25 -8.44
CA ARG A 325 -1.66 -33.66 -8.19
C ARG A 325 -0.50 -34.65 -8.24
N LYS A 326 0.67 -34.25 -7.74
CA LYS A 326 1.84 -35.14 -7.59
C LYS A 326 1.92 -35.65 -6.17
N HIS A 327 2.10 -36.99 -6.03
CA HIS A 327 2.38 -37.64 -4.76
C HIS A 327 3.87 -37.95 -4.70
N LEU A 328 4.53 -37.46 -3.68
CA LEU A 328 5.98 -37.58 -3.56
C LEU A 328 6.43 -38.81 -2.73
N GLY A 329 5.48 -39.49 -2.06
CA GLY A 329 5.78 -40.65 -1.25
C GLY A 329 6.29 -40.32 0.15
N SER A 330 7.05 -41.26 0.75
CA SER A 330 7.54 -41.15 2.12
C SER A 330 9.07 -41.08 2.17
N TYR A 331 9.59 -40.25 3.07
CA TYR A 331 11.04 -39.99 3.24
C TYR A 331 11.46 -40.24 4.68
N GLN A 332 12.68 -40.74 4.85
CA GLN A 332 13.34 -41.00 6.12
C GLN A 332 14.41 -39.90 6.38
N PRO A 333 14.87 -39.74 7.65
CA PRO A 333 15.95 -38.83 7.96
C PRO A 333 17.20 -39.13 7.11
N GLY A 334 17.73 -38.12 6.43
CA GLY A 334 18.86 -38.23 5.52
C GLY A 334 18.49 -38.36 4.04
N ASP A 335 17.26 -38.71 3.72
CA ASP A 335 16.82 -38.76 2.33
C ASP A 335 16.82 -37.38 1.68
N GLU A 336 17.11 -37.34 0.38
CA GLU A 336 17.06 -36.11 -0.42
C GLU A 336 15.97 -36.23 -1.51
N LEU A 337 15.35 -35.10 -1.82
CA LEU A 337 14.34 -34.94 -2.85
C LEU A 337 14.71 -33.77 -3.76
N GLU A 338 14.65 -33.99 -5.07
CA GLU A 338 14.75 -32.93 -6.06
C GLU A 338 13.40 -32.80 -6.79
N VAL A 339 12.86 -31.59 -6.88
CA VAL A 339 11.61 -31.28 -7.58
C VAL A 339 11.87 -30.19 -8.60
N ASP A 340 11.51 -30.47 -9.85
CA ASP A 340 11.61 -29.55 -10.98
C ASP A 340 10.22 -29.02 -11.37
N PHE A 341 10.05 -27.69 -11.36
CA PHE A 341 8.86 -26.99 -11.87
C PHE A 341 9.18 -26.42 -13.24
N HIS A 342 8.60 -26.95 -14.29
CA HIS A 342 8.78 -26.48 -15.68
C HIS A 342 7.60 -25.63 -16.10
N PHE A 343 7.85 -24.42 -16.58
CA PHE A 343 6.81 -23.54 -17.12
C PHE A 343 7.35 -22.55 -18.13
N ALA A 344 6.47 -22.05 -19.03
CA ALA A 344 6.80 -20.94 -19.92
C ALA A 344 6.54 -19.61 -19.21
N CYS A 345 7.55 -18.75 -19.15
CA CYS A 345 7.50 -17.48 -18.40
C CYS A 345 6.79 -16.39 -19.21
N TRP A 346 5.45 -16.31 -19.11
CA TRP A 346 4.64 -15.27 -19.76
C TRP A 346 4.43 -14.03 -18.88
N LEU A 347 5.38 -13.70 -18.05
CA LEU A 347 5.32 -12.52 -17.19
C LEU A 347 5.72 -11.25 -17.98
N THR A 348 5.24 -10.09 -17.52
CA THR A 348 5.60 -8.79 -18.12
C THR A 348 7.02 -8.38 -17.72
N PRO A 349 7.71 -7.53 -18.56
CA PRO A 349 9.06 -7.08 -18.28
C PRO A 349 9.17 -6.31 -16.97
N GLN A 350 9.75 -6.93 -15.96
CA GLN A 350 10.12 -6.34 -14.67
C GLN A 350 10.95 -7.34 -13.86
N GLN A 351 11.41 -6.94 -12.68
CA GLN A 351 12.05 -7.82 -11.73
C GLN A 351 11.00 -8.58 -10.91
N TYR A 352 11.29 -9.86 -10.66
CA TYR A 352 10.51 -10.78 -9.84
C TYR A 352 11.41 -11.46 -8.81
N THR A 353 10.80 -12.00 -7.78
CA THR A 353 11.47 -12.85 -6.78
C THR A 353 10.77 -14.19 -6.69
N LEU A 354 11.54 -15.24 -6.38
CA LEU A 354 11.07 -16.59 -6.17
C LEU A 354 11.12 -16.92 -4.68
N THR A 355 10.00 -17.36 -4.13
CA THR A 355 9.86 -17.93 -2.79
C THR A 355 9.64 -19.43 -2.94
N VAL A 356 10.21 -20.23 -2.07
CA VAL A 356 10.11 -21.70 -2.09
C VAL A 356 9.78 -22.22 -0.71
N ALA A 357 8.92 -23.23 -0.64
CA ALA A 357 8.53 -23.83 0.63
C ALA A 357 8.41 -25.36 0.54
N THR A 358 8.68 -26.02 1.65
CA THR A 358 8.29 -27.41 1.90
C THR A 358 7.30 -27.46 3.05
N GLN A 359 6.28 -28.29 2.92
CA GLN A 359 5.17 -28.38 3.87
C GLN A 359 4.72 -29.82 4.08
N GLY A 360 4.14 -30.12 5.23
CA GLY A 360 3.43 -31.35 5.50
C GLY A 360 2.06 -31.39 4.82
N PRO A 361 1.43 -32.58 4.71
CA PRO A 361 0.10 -32.74 4.14
C PRO A 361 -0.99 -32.01 4.93
N ASP A 362 -0.75 -31.69 6.20
CA ASP A 362 -1.61 -30.90 7.09
C ASP A 362 -1.44 -29.39 6.91
N GLY A 363 -0.47 -28.96 6.09
CA GLY A 363 -0.14 -27.56 5.85
C GLY A 363 0.90 -26.98 6.82
N SER A 364 1.46 -27.79 7.75
CA SER A 364 2.58 -27.37 8.59
C SER A 364 3.78 -27.01 7.71
N SER A 365 4.44 -25.88 7.99
CA SER A 365 5.63 -25.45 7.24
C SER A 365 6.84 -26.18 7.75
N HIS A 366 7.47 -26.99 6.91
CA HIS A 366 8.71 -27.69 7.25
C HIS A 366 9.91 -26.77 7.05
N ASP A 367 9.95 -26.05 5.92
CA ASP A 367 10.97 -25.06 5.61
C ASP A 367 10.44 -24.06 4.58
N TRP A 368 10.70 -22.79 4.79
CA TRP A 368 10.21 -21.69 3.96
C TRP A 368 11.31 -20.67 3.71
N LEU A 369 11.60 -20.41 2.45
CA LEU A 369 12.60 -19.44 2.01
C LEU A 369 11.90 -18.35 1.18
N ASP A 370 11.72 -17.16 1.77
CA ASP A 370 11.15 -16.02 1.06
C ASP A 370 12.18 -15.36 0.14
N ASP A 371 11.72 -15.00 -1.08
CA ASP A 371 12.47 -14.17 -2.05
C ASP A 371 13.91 -14.66 -2.31
N VAL A 372 14.08 -15.99 -2.44
CA VAL A 372 15.38 -16.66 -2.49
C VAL A 372 16.18 -16.39 -3.77
N ILE A 373 15.50 -16.20 -4.91
CA ILE A 373 16.12 -15.89 -6.20
C ILE A 373 15.45 -14.68 -6.83
N PRO A 374 16.13 -13.53 -6.99
CA PRO A 374 15.67 -12.46 -7.86
C PRO A 374 15.99 -12.82 -9.32
N PHE A 375 15.05 -12.50 -10.23
CA PHE A 375 15.26 -12.64 -11.67
C PHE A 375 14.53 -11.56 -12.46
N ASP A 376 15.06 -11.21 -13.62
CA ASP A 376 14.48 -10.22 -14.52
C ASP A 376 13.76 -10.91 -15.67
N VAL A 377 12.56 -10.44 -16.01
CA VAL A 377 11.87 -10.84 -17.26
C VAL A 377 12.04 -9.74 -18.28
N MET A 378 12.54 -10.12 -19.47
CA MET A 378 12.75 -9.24 -20.62
C MET A 378 11.83 -9.65 -21.78
N ASP A 379 11.09 -8.70 -22.32
CA ASP A 379 10.28 -8.90 -23.54
C ASP A 379 10.30 -7.60 -24.35
N THR A 380 10.30 -7.72 -25.65
CA THR A 380 10.19 -6.58 -26.58
C THR A 380 8.75 -6.10 -26.73
N ARG A 381 7.77 -6.93 -26.33
CA ARG A 381 6.34 -6.64 -26.41
C ARG A 381 5.84 -6.09 -25.08
N ALA A 382 5.48 -4.81 -25.08
CA ALA A 382 4.85 -4.19 -23.93
C ALA A 382 3.43 -4.75 -23.74
N ALA A 383 3.09 -5.09 -22.49
CA ALA A 383 1.75 -5.44 -22.04
C ALA A 383 1.44 -4.75 -20.70
N ALA A 384 0.20 -4.38 -20.50
CA ALA A 384 -0.27 -3.88 -19.19
C ALA A 384 -0.54 -5.07 -18.24
N GLY A 385 -0.29 -4.88 -16.94
CA GLY A 385 -0.50 -5.92 -15.93
C GLY A 385 0.75 -6.76 -15.66
N VAL A 386 0.55 -7.97 -15.11
CA VAL A 386 1.64 -8.86 -14.66
C VAL A 386 1.91 -10.03 -15.60
N ALA A 387 1.03 -10.30 -16.56
CA ALA A 387 1.17 -11.39 -17.52
C ALA A 387 0.93 -10.90 -18.95
N ASN A 388 1.71 -11.41 -19.92
CA ASN A 388 1.53 -11.17 -21.34
C ASN A 388 0.86 -12.41 -21.97
N LEU A 389 -0.45 -12.35 -22.15
CA LEU A 389 -1.24 -13.45 -22.74
C LEU A 389 -1.08 -13.57 -24.26
N ARG A 390 -0.26 -12.74 -24.89
CA ARG A 390 -0.01 -12.71 -26.36
C ARG A 390 -1.29 -12.70 -27.20
N ALA A 391 -2.28 -11.88 -26.81
CA ALA A 391 -3.55 -11.79 -27.52
C ALA A 391 -3.32 -11.41 -29.00
N GLU A 392 -4.01 -12.12 -29.89
CA GLU A 392 -4.13 -11.75 -31.30
C GLU A 392 -5.39 -10.92 -31.51
N ILE A 393 -5.28 -9.82 -32.24
CA ILE A 393 -6.40 -8.90 -32.46
C ILE A 393 -6.87 -9.03 -33.91
N ALA A 394 -8.12 -9.46 -34.11
CA ALA A 394 -8.83 -9.38 -35.39
C ALA A 394 -9.93 -8.32 -35.30
N TRP A 395 -10.09 -7.49 -36.31
CA TRP A 395 -11.11 -6.45 -36.36
C TRP A 395 -11.90 -6.49 -37.65
N ARG A 396 -13.17 -6.10 -37.60
CA ARG A 396 -14.03 -5.90 -38.78
C ARG A 396 -14.72 -4.56 -38.64
N ALA A 397 -14.62 -3.70 -39.65
CA ALA A 397 -15.42 -2.47 -39.72
C ALA A 397 -16.68 -2.77 -40.53
N SER A 398 -17.86 -2.58 -39.96
CA SER A 398 -19.10 -2.43 -40.73
C SER A 398 -19.25 -0.94 -41.06
N ARG A 399 -19.22 -0.59 -42.33
CA ARG A 399 -19.56 0.74 -42.85
C ARG A 399 -21.06 0.81 -43.10
#